data_2c17b4d22f63e970a7c94cc67a23487c
#
_entry.id   2c17b4d22f63e970a7c94cc67a23487c
#
_cell.length_a   1.000
_cell.length_b   1.000
_cell.length_c   1.000
_cell.angle_alpha   90.00
_cell.angle_beta   90.00
_cell.angle_gamma   90.00
#
_symmetry.space_group_name_H-M   'P 1'
#
loop_
_entity.id
_entity.type
_entity.pdbx_description
1 polymer ?
#
loop_
_entity_poly.entity_id
_entity_poly.type
_entity_poly.pdbx_seq_one_letter_code
_entity_poly.pdbx_strand_id
1 'polypeptide(L)'
;MFLKKEKLIAEILILTFIIIYSYLINWHSGNIGIIPIDSFGFLDTGYSIINGHLPIRDFWIFTGLLVDYMEAVFLYLFGNNWNSHLAHSSFMNIVATAGLYFFLKEYNLKLSYIFFYCLCFATLCYPLSGTPFAYIHAYIFSLLAIFNLLIAIKKKTKILWFLLPYLCLFAFLSMQTPTAYILIILS
;
A
#
# COMPACT_ATOMS: atom_id res chain seq x y z
N MET A 1 -24.36 25.24 11.08
CA MET A 1 -23.45 25.31 9.91
C MET A 1 -21.98 25.40 10.35
N PHE A 2 -21.59 26.22 11.29
CA PHE A 2 -20.22 26.39 11.82
C PHE A 2 -19.60 25.08 12.33
N LEU A 3 -20.22 24.36 13.26
CA LEU A 3 -19.71 23.11 13.83
C LEU A 3 -19.42 22.03 12.79
N LYS A 4 -20.17 21.98 11.69
CA LYS A 4 -19.94 21.01 10.61
C LYS A 4 -18.68 21.35 9.80
N LYS A 5 -18.39 22.65 9.63
CA LYS A 5 -17.18 23.12 8.95
C LYS A 5 -15.92 22.89 9.77
N GLU A 6 -15.95 23.13 11.06
CA GLU A 6 -14.84 22.87 11.99
C GLU A 6 -14.49 21.38 12.05
N LYS A 7 -15.51 20.51 12.12
CA LYS A 7 -15.30 19.06 12.06
C LYS A 7 -14.64 18.61 10.76
N LEU A 8 -15.07 19.16 9.61
CA LEU A 8 -14.48 18.83 8.31
C LEU A 8 -13.02 19.28 8.23
N ILE A 9 -12.70 20.47 8.73
CA ILE A 9 -11.32 20.97 8.77
C ILE A 9 -10.45 20.06 9.64
N ALA A 10 -10.92 19.67 10.83
CA ALA A 10 -10.18 18.77 11.69
C ALA A 10 -9.94 17.40 11.03
N GLU A 11 -10.93 16.84 10.33
CA GLU A 11 -10.78 15.59 9.58
C GLU A 11 -9.73 15.71 8.47
N ILE A 12 -9.70 16.80 7.72
CA ILE A 12 -8.71 17.05 6.67
C ILE A 12 -7.31 17.17 7.27
N LEU A 13 -7.14 17.96 8.33
CA LEU A 13 -5.86 18.16 8.98
C LEU A 13 -5.29 16.84 9.53
N ILE A 14 -6.12 16.04 10.17
CA ILE A 14 -5.73 14.73 10.70
C ILE A 14 -5.34 13.78 9.57
N LEU A 15 -6.13 13.71 8.50
CA LEU A 15 -5.80 12.85 7.36
C LEU A 15 -4.48 13.29 6.70
N THR A 16 -4.29 14.60 6.51
CA THR A 16 -3.04 15.14 5.94
C THR A 16 -1.84 14.78 6.81
N PHE A 17 -1.97 14.94 8.13
CA PHE A 17 -0.92 14.56 9.07
C PHE A 17 -0.59 13.06 8.99
N ILE A 18 -1.61 12.20 8.97
CA ILE A 18 -1.45 10.74 8.87
C ILE A 18 -0.73 10.36 7.57
N ILE A 19 -1.07 10.98 6.44
CA ILE A 19 -0.42 10.75 5.14
C ILE A 19 1.06 11.14 5.21
N ILE A 20 1.37 12.32 5.71
CA ILE A 20 2.75 12.80 5.85
C ILE A 20 3.53 11.88 6.80
N TYR A 21 2.95 11.53 7.93
CA TYR A 21 3.57 10.63 8.90
C TYR A 21 3.85 9.25 8.30
N SER A 22 2.87 8.66 7.59
CA SER A 22 3.03 7.35 6.93
C SER A 22 4.16 7.34 5.92
N TYR A 23 4.32 8.41 5.17
CA TYR A 23 5.43 8.56 4.24
C TYR A 23 6.78 8.65 4.98
N LEU A 24 6.88 9.58 5.92
CA LEU A 24 8.13 9.89 6.60
C LEU A 24 8.64 8.75 7.47
N ILE A 25 7.77 8.04 8.18
CA ILE A 25 8.18 6.93 9.04
C ILE A 25 8.75 5.77 8.21
N ASN A 26 8.14 5.46 7.07
CA ASN A 26 8.66 4.44 6.18
C ASN A 26 9.97 4.87 5.49
N TRP A 27 10.02 6.11 5.01
CA TRP A 27 11.23 6.71 4.43
C TRP A 27 12.39 6.66 5.40
N HIS A 28 12.16 7.03 6.66
CA HIS A 28 13.17 6.96 7.72
C HIS A 28 13.63 5.51 7.95
N SER A 29 12.69 4.57 8.06
CA SER A 29 13.01 3.17 8.28
C SER A 29 13.87 2.59 7.14
N GLY A 30 13.53 2.86 5.89
CA GLY A 30 14.30 2.39 4.73
C GLY A 30 15.72 2.99 4.59
N ASN A 31 16.02 4.04 5.36
CA ASN A 31 17.37 4.62 5.44
C ASN A 31 18.20 4.10 6.62
N ILE A 32 17.58 3.34 7.56
CA ILE A 32 18.30 2.79 8.72
C ILE A 32 18.92 1.43 8.42
N GLY A 33 18.22 0.60 7.63
CA GLY A 33 18.65 -0.76 7.36
C GLY A 33 18.30 -1.23 5.97
N ILE A 34 19.03 -2.23 5.49
CA ILE A 34 18.85 -2.84 4.17
C ILE A 34 18.74 -4.34 4.38
N ILE A 35 17.77 -4.98 3.72
CA ILE A 35 17.73 -6.42 3.53
C ILE A 35 18.34 -6.68 2.13
N PRO A 36 19.65 -7.02 2.02
CA PRO A 36 20.38 -6.84 0.77
C PRO A 36 19.78 -7.58 -0.43
N ILE A 37 19.44 -8.85 -0.25
CA ILE A 37 18.97 -9.69 -1.35
C ILE A 37 17.60 -9.22 -1.83
N ASP A 38 16.65 -9.07 -0.92
CA ASP A 38 15.27 -8.78 -1.27
C ASP A 38 15.07 -7.33 -1.73
N SER A 39 15.75 -6.37 -1.07
CA SER A 39 15.65 -4.96 -1.45
C SER A 39 16.25 -4.71 -2.83
N PHE A 40 17.43 -5.25 -3.11
CA PHE A 40 18.07 -5.07 -4.41
C PHE A 40 17.40 -5.88 -5.52
N GLY A 41 16.74 -7.00 -5.19
CA GLY A 41 16.00 -7.78 -6.17
C GLY A 41 14.93 -6.95 -6.89
N PHE A 42 14.08 -6.23 -6.16
CA PHE A 42 13.04 -5.38 -6.76
C PHE A 42 13.61 -4.13 -7.45
N LEU A 43 14.69 -3.56 -6.92
CA LEU A 43 15.38 -2.44 -7.56
C LEU A 43 15.96 -2.87 -8.93
N ASP A 44 16.60 -4.04 -9.00
CA ASP A 44 17.19 -4.59 -10.23
C ASP A 44 16.13 -4.95 -11.27
N THR A 45 15.05 -5.62 -10.86
CA THR A 45 13.94 -5.95 -11.79
C THR A 45 13.24 -4.70 -12.31
N GLY A 46 12.98 -3.71 -11.47
CA GLY A 46 12.47 -2.40 -11.88
C GLY A 46 13.38 -1.69 -12.87
N TYR A 47 14.69 -1.70 -12.61
CA TYR A 47 15.70 -1.15 -13.52
C TYR A 47 15.73 -1.89 -14.87
N SER A 48 15.63 -3.21 -14.87
CA SER A 48 15.57 -4.02 -16.09
C SER A 48 14.35 -3.66 -16.94
N ILE A 49 13.19 -3.47 -16.31
CA ILE A 49 11.96 -3.07 -17.02
C ILE A 49 12.09 -1.71 -17.69
N ILE A 50 12.64 -0.69 -17.01
CA ILE A 50 12.81 0.64 -17.62
C ILE A 50 13.83 0.65 -18.76
N ASN A 51 14.70 -0.35 -18.84
CA ASN A 51 15.62 -0.55 -19.96
C ASN A 51 15.03 -1.44 -21.09
N GLY A 52 13.74 -1.76 -21.01
CA GLY A 52 13.01 -2.47 -22.07
C GLY A 52 13.09 -4.00 -21.98
N HIS A 53 13.64 -4.55 -20.92
CA HIS A 53 13.63 -6.00 -20.68
C HIS A 53 12.26 -6.44 -20.17
N LEU A 54 11.78 -7.58 -20.66
CA LEU A 54 10.49 -8.13 -20.26
C LEU A 54 10.67 -9.20 -19.17
N PRO A 55 9.93 -9.09 -18.04
CA PRO A 55 9.92 -10.13 -17.03
C PRO A 55 9.56 -11.50 -17.62
N ILE A 56 10.13 -12.56 -17.07
CA ILE A 56 9.96 -13.97 -17.49
C ILE A 56 10.69 -14.29 -18.81
N ARG A 57 10.70 -13.38 -19.79
CA ARG A 57 11.40 -13.59 -21.07
C ARG A 57 12.89 -13.32 -20.93
N ASP A 58 13.26 -12.17 -20.35
CA ASP A 58 14.65 -11.67 -20.36
C ASP A 58 15.34 -11.81 -19.01
N PHE A 59 14.56 -11.90 -17.92
CA PHE A 59 15.06 -12.12 -16.57
C PHE A 59 14.04 -12.86 -15.71
N TRP A 60 14.54 -13.50 -14.65
CA TRP A 60 13.71 -14.21 -13.69
C TRP A 60 13.05 -13.27 -12.68
N ILE A 61 11.80 -13.58 -12.31
CA ILE A 61 11.06 -12.91 -11.23
C ILE A 61 10.81 -13.90 -10.09
N PHE A 62 10.89 -13.41 -8.85
CA PHE A 62 10.71 -14.23 -7.66
C PHE A 62 9.25 -14.31 -7.18
N THR A 63 8.41 -13.37 -7.59
CA THR A 63 7.06 -13.16 -7.07
C THR A 63 6.08 -12.80 -8.19
N GLY A 64 5.04 -12.03 -7.89
CA GLY A 64 4.14 -11.53 -8.92
C GLY A 64 4.67 -10.26 -9.59
N LEU A 65 4.23 -10.02 -10.81
CA LEU A 65 4.69 -8.95 -11.68
C LEU A 65 4.40 -7.53 -11.18
N LEU A 66 3.37 -7.36 -10.33
CA LEU A 66 2.87 -6.02 -10.00
C LEU A 66 3.93 -5.17 -9.30
N VAL A 67 4.68 -5.74 -8.36
CA VAL A 67 5.66 -4.99 -7.57
C VAL A 67 6.81 -4.52 -8.44
N ASP A 68 7.28 -5.37 -9.37
CA ASP A 68 8.36 -5.04 -10.31
C ASP A 68 7.95 -3.89 -11.25
N TYR A 69 6.72 -3.94 -11.80
CA TYR A 69 6.22 -2.83 -12.63
C TYR A 69 5.95 -1.55 -11.84
N MET A 70 5.47 -1.64 -10.60
CA MET A 70 5.34 -0.48 -9.73
C MET A 70 6.70 0.13 -9.44
N GLU A 71 7.70 -0.67 -9.13
CA GLU A 71 9.07 -0.21 -8.94
C GLU A 71 9.58 0.51 -10.20
N ALA A 72 9.41 -0.09 -11.37
CA ALA A 72 9.78 0.52 -12.63
C ALA A 72 9.13 1.90 -12.85
N VAL A 73 7.86 2.08 -12.47
CA VAL A 73 7.18 3.38 -12.54
C VAL A 73 7.86 4.41 -11.65
N PHE A 74 8.19 4.05 -10.40
CA PHE A 74 8.87 4.98 -9.48
C PHE A 74 10.28 5.33 -9.96
N LEU A 75 11.04 4.36 -10.47
CA LEU A 75 12.36 4.61 -11.06
C LEU A 75 12.29 5.48 -12.32
N TYR A 76 11.27 5.28 -13.15
CA TYR A 76 11.05 6.10 -14.34
C TYR A 76 10.73 7.56 -14.01
N LEU A 77 9.87 7.78 -12.98
CA LEU A 77 9.40 9.11 -12.59
C LEU A 77 10.44 9.91 -11.80
N PHE A 78 11.17 9.26 -10.91
CA PHE A 78 12.05 9.92 -9.93
C PHE A 78 13.53 9.59 -10.13
N GLY A 79 13.85 8.81 -11.16
CA GLY A 79 15.21 8.39 -11.49
C GLY A 79 15.64 7.09 -10.82
N ASN A 80 16.64 6.43 -11.40
CA ASN A 80 17.20 5.18 -10.87
C ASN A 80 18.10 5.45 -9.65
N ASN A 81 17.52 5.49 -8.48
CA ASN A 81 18.22 5.75 -7.22
C ASN A 81 17.43 5.18 -6.02
N TRP A 82 18.11 5.09 -4.88
CA TRP A 82 17.56 4.58 -3.63
C TRP A 82 16.33 5.36 -3.14
N ASN A 83 16.30 6.66 -3.35
CA ASN A 83 15.16 7.49 -2.94
C ASN A 83 13.88 7.13 -3.70
N SER A 84 13.99 6.80 -4.99
CA SER A 84 12.84 6.34 -5.79
C SER A 84 12.29 5.00 -5.27
N HIS A 85 13.19 4.10 -4.89
CA HIS A 85 12.86 2.82 -4.27
C HIS A 85 12.12 3.01 -2.93
N LEU A 86 12.62 3.90 -2.07
CA LEU A 86 11.94 4.24 -0.81
C LEU A 86 10.63 5.00 -1.02
N ALA A 87 10.52 5.81 -2.07
CA ALA A 87 9.27 6.50 -2.40
C ALA A 87 8.17 5.50 -2.75
N HIS A 88 8.49 4.41 -3.46
CA HIS A 88 7.54 3.33 -3.76
C HIS A 88 6.97 2.70 -2.47
N SER A 89 7.81 2.21 -1.59
CA SER A 89 7.38 1.60 -0.32
C SER A 89 6.63 2.59 0.57
N SER A 90 7.09 3.84 0.65
CA SER A 90 6.44 4.89 1.42
C SER A 90 5.06 5.25 0.88
N PHE A 91 4.90 5.26 -0.45
CA PHE A 91 3.60 5.42 -1.10
C PHE A 91 2.64 4.27 -0.73
N MET A 92 3.13 3.03 -0.72
CA MET A 92 2.30 1.89 -0.32
C MET A 92 1.88 1.95 1.15
N ASN A 93 2.73 2.46 2.03
CA ASN A 93 2.36 2.71 3.42
C ASN A 93 1.26 3.78 3.55
N ILE A 94 1.30 4.83 2.71
CA ILE A 94 0.20 5.82 2.61
C ILE A 94 -1.10 5.13 2.17
N VAL A 95 -1.06 4.34 1.10
CA VAL A 95 -2.24 3.66 0.55
C VAL A 95 -2.90 2.76 1.60
N ALA A 96 -2.09 1.97 2.31
CA ALA A 96 -2.57 1.09 3.37
C ALA A 96 -3.21 1.88 4.52
N THR A 97 -2.54 2.92 5.01
CA THR A 97 -2.99 3.72 6.14
C THR A 97 -4.21 4.58 5.82
N ALA A 98 -4.27 5.14 4.61
CA ALA A 98 -5.45 5.85 4.12
C ALA A 98 -6.66 4.91 4.00
N GLY A 99 -6.44 3.69 3.50
CA GLY A 99 -7.49 2.65 3.48
C GLY A 99 -8.05 2.36 4.86
N LEU A 100 -7.18 2.18 5.87
CA LEU A 100 -7.60 2.02 7.26
C LEU A 100 -8.36 3.24 7.78
N TYR A 101 -7.88 4.46 7.52
CA TYR A 101 -8.56 5.69 7.92
C TYR A 101 -10.01 5.73 7.42
N PHE A 102 -10.23 5.50 6.12
CA PHE A 102 -11.56 5.51 5.53
C PHE A 102 -12.44 4.38 6.05
N PHE A 103 -11.86 3.20 6.27
CA PHE A 103 -12.57 2.08 6.89
C PHE A 103 -13.06 2.42 8.29
N LEU A 104 -12.19 2.89 9.18
CA LEU A 104 -12.55 3.23 10.55
C LEU A 104 -13.55 4.40 10.61
N LYS A 105 -13.41 5.38 9.72
CA LYS A 105 -14.35 6.48 9.59
C LYS A 105 -15.75 6.00 9.21
N GLU A 106 -15.83 5.02 8.31
CA GLU A 106 -17.11 4.43 7.89
C GLU A 106 -17.83 3.71 9.04
N TYR A 107 -17.11 3.19 9.99
CA TYR A 107 -17.65 2.57 11.21
C TYR A 107 -17.91 3.57 12.34
N ASN A 108 -17.85 4.89 12.06
CA ASN A 108 -18.17 5.98 12.98
C ASN A 108 -17.33 5.99 14.27
N LEU A 109 -16.07 5.56 14.21
CA LEU A 109 -15.17 5.68 15.33
C LEU A 109 -14.89 7.17 15.62
N LYS A 110 -14.61 7.49 16.90
CA LYS A 110 -14.17 8.84 17.27
C LYS A 110 -12.85 9.18 16.57
N LEU A 111 -12.74 10.41 16.09
CA LEU A 111 -11.60 10.88 15.31
C LEU A 111 -10.25 10.69 16.04
N SER A 112 -10.23 10.80 17.38
CA SER A 112 -9.04 10.54 18.20
C SER A 112 -8.57 9.07 18.13
N TYR A 113 -9.50 8.12 18.13
CA TYR A 113 -9.17 6.70 17.97
C TYR A 113 -8.69 6.39 16.55
N ILE A 114 -9.36 6.95 15.54
CA ILE A 114 -8.91 6.82 14.12
C ILE A 114 -7.48 7.32 13.98
N PHE A 115 -7.18 8.51 14.52
CA PHE A 115 -5.84 9.08 14.52
C PHE A 115 -4.82 8.13 15.15
N PHE A 116 -5.06 7.67 16.38
CA PHE A 116 -4.15 6.78 17.09
C PHE A 116 -3.93 5.45 16.38
N TYR A 117 -5.01 4.79 15.94
CA TYR A 117 -4.88 3.50 15.22
C TYR A 117 -4.15 3.66 13.89
N CYS A 118 -4.39 4.74 13.14
CA CYS A 118 -3.67 4.99 11.90
C CYS A 118 -2.17 5.26 12.14
N LEU A 119 -1.78 5.94 13.21
CA LEU A 119 -0.37 6.13 13.54
C LEU A 119 0.31 4.79 13.91
N CYS A 120 -0.31 3.99 14.76
CA CYS A 120 0.19 2.66 15.10
C CYS A 120 0.33 1.78 13.86
N PHE A 121 -0.69 1.79 12.99
CA PHE A 121 -0.69 1.02 11.77
C PHE A 121 0.41 1.49 10.80
N ALA A 122 0.53 2.81 10.56
CA ALA A 122 1.56 3.38 9.72
C ALA A 122 2.98 3.04 10.17
N THR A 123 3.19 2.91 11.49
CA THR A 123 4.49 2.55 12.06
C THR A 123 4.80 1.06 11.91
N LEU A 124 3.80 0.18 11.92
CA LEU A 124 4.00 -1.27 12.02
C LEU A 124 3.73 -2.01 10.72
N CYS A 125 2.95 -1.44 9.79
CA CYS A 125 2.53 -2.14 8.58
C CYS A 125 3.68 -2.34 7.59
N TYR A 126 4.29 -1.28 7.12
CA TYR A 126 5.32 -1.31 6.08
C TYR A 126 6.75 -1.04 6.57
N PRO A 127 6.99 -0.14 7.53
CA PRO A 127 8.34 0.25 7.95
C PRO A 127 9.23 -0.89 8.45
N LEU A 128 8.67 -2.04 8.80
CA LEU A 128 9.43 -3.22 9.21
C LEU A 128 10.39 -3.70 8.12
N SER A 129 10.04 -3.56 6.83
CA SER A 129 10.94 -3.84 5.70
C SER A 129 11.62 -2.57 5.18
N GLY A 130 10.96 -1.43 5.26
CA GLY A 130 11.43 -0.13 4.79
C GLY A 130 11.54 0.02 3.27
N THR A 131 11.63 -1.10 2.54
CA THR A 131 11.79 -1.18 1.09
C THR A 131 10.65 -1.99 0.46
N PRO A 132 10.37 -1.88 -0.85
CA PRO A 132 9.31 -2.64 -1.50
C PRO A 132 9.45 -4.15 -1.30
N PHE A 133 8.34 -4.78 -0.93
CA PHE A 133 8.30 -6.20 -0.65
C PHE A 133 7.00 -6.82 -1.16
N ALA A 134 7.08 -7.89 -1.94
CA ALA A 134 5.93 -8.47 -2.63
C ALA A 134 4.84 -8.98 -1.67
N TYR A 135 5.20 -9.69 -0.60
CA TYR A 135 4.21 -10.18 0.35
C TYR A 135 3.52 -9.05 1.12
N ILE A 136 4.23 -7.93 1.41
CA ILE A 136 3.61 -6.77 2.06
C ILE A 136 2.61 -6.11 1.12
N HIS A 137 2.94 -5.94 -0.18
CA HIS A 137 2.00 -5.46 -1.18
C HIS A 137 0.77 -6.37 -1.27
N ALA A 138 0.98 -7.70 -1.33
CA ALA A 138 -0.12 -8.66 -1.35
C ALA A 138 -1.02 -8.53 -0.10
N TYR A 139 -0.44 -8.38 1.09
CA TYR A 139 -1.21 -8.16 2.32
C TYR A 139 -1.95 -6.82 2.31
N ILE A 140 -1.34 -5.74 1.84
CA ILE A 140 -1.99 -4.43 1.75
C ILE A 140 -3.21 -4.50 0.82
N PHE A 141 -3.05 -4.99 -0.40
CA PHE A 141 -4.16 -5.10 -1.34
C PHE A 141 -5.25 -6.05 -0.84
N SER A 142 -4.87 -7.13 -0.17
CA SER A 142 -5.82 -8.05 0.46
C SER A 142 -6.59 -7.39 1.61
N LEU A 143 -5.91 -6.63 2.46
CA LEU A 143 -6.53 -5.88 3.54
C LEU A 143 -7.49 -4.81 3.00
N LEU A 144 -7.09 -4.10 1.93
CA LEU A 144 -7.95 -3.15 1.24
C LEU A 144 -9.16 -3.84 0.60
N ALA A 145 -9.01 -5.06 0.07
CA ALA A 145 -10.14 -5.85 -0.44
C ALA A 145 -11.12 -6.20 0.67
N ILE A 146 -10.64 -6.61 1.86
CA ILE A 146 -11.48 -6.88 3.03
C ILE A 146 -12.20 -5.60 3.49
N PHE A 147 -11.50 -4.48 3.63
CA PHE A 147 -12.12 -3.21 3.99
C PHE A 147 -13.18 -2.79 2.98
N ASN A 148 -12.86 -2.90 1.69
CA ASN A 148 -13.77 -2.58 0.61
C ASN A 148 -15.02 -3.48 0.64
N LEU A 149 -14.88 -4.79 0.85
CA LEU A 149 -15.99 -5.73 0.98
C LEU A 149 -16.91 -5.36 2.15
N LEU A 150 -16.34 -5.12 3.34
CA LEU A 150 -17.11 -4.77 4.52
C LEU A 150 -17.88 -3.45 4.36
N ILE A 151 -17.27 -2.46 3.70
CA ILE A 151 -17.95 -1.20 3.37
C ILE A 151 -19.00 -1.42 2.28
N ALA A 152 -18.73 -2.26 1.28
CA ALA A 152 -19.66 -2.57 0.20
C ALA A 152 -20.95 -3.23 0.73
N ILE A 153 -20.83 -4.19 1.65
CA ILE A 153 -21.96 -4.82 2.33
C ILE A 153 -22.77 -3.78 3.12
N LYS A 154 -22.09 -2.91 3.85
CA LYS A 154 -22.73 -1.87 4.66
C LYS A 154 -23.45 -0.81 3.83
N LYS A 155 -22.80 -0.28 2.79
CA LYS A 155 -23.31 0.83 1.97
C LYS A 155 -24.18 0.38 0.79
N LYS A 156 -24.09 -0.87 0.37
CA LYS A 156 -24.74 -1.42 -0.83
C LYS A 156 -24.43 -0.63 -2.11
N THR A 157 -23.24 -0.05 -2.22
CA THR A 157 -22.82 0.75 -3.37
C THR A 157 -22.17 -0.11 -4.45
N LYS A 158 -22.64 0.00 -5.69
CA LYS A 158 -22.17 -0.82 -6.83
C LYS A 158 -20.68 -0.63 -7.14
N ILE A 159 -20.15 0.59 -6.95
CA ILE A 159 -18.75 0.89 -7.24
C ILE A 159 -17.78 0.08 -6.35
N LEU A 160 -18.13 -0.15 -5.09
CA LEU A 160 -17.29 -0.93 -4.18
C LEU A 160 -17.26 -2.41 -4.58
N TRP A 161 -18.39 -2.96 -5.03
CA TRP A 161 -18.43 -4.31 -5.59
C TRP A 161 -17.61 -4.43 -6.87
N PHE A 162 -17.61 -3.40 -7.71
CA PHE A 162 -16.79 -3.35 -8.92
C PHE A 162 -15.29 -3.26 -8.60
N LEU A 163 -14.88 -2.54 -7.55
CA LEU A 163 -13.47 -2.41 -7.15
C LEU A 163 -12.89 -3.67 -6.50
N LEU A 164 -13.72 -4.50 -5.87
CA LEU A 164 -13.27 -5.68 -5.13
C LEU A 164 -12.40 -6.64 -5.97
N PRO A 165 -12.81 -7.08 -7.18
CA PRO A 165 -11.98 -7.99 -7.98
C PRO A 165 -10.64 -7.39 -8.40
N TYR A 166 -10.55 -6.08 -8.59
CA TYR A 166 -9.27 -5.43 -8.92
C TYR A 166 -8.31 -5.44 -7.73
N LEU A 167 -8.81 -5.20 -6.51
CA LEU A 167 -7.98 -5.31 -5.31
C LEU A 167 -7.48 -6.74 -5.09
N CYS A 168 -8.33 -7.73 -5.31
CA CYS A 168 -7.96 -9.14 -5.27
C CYS A 168 -6.92 -9.49 -6.37
N LEU A 169 -7.11 -8.96 -7.58
CA LEU A 169 -6.16 -9.14 -8.69
C LEU A 169 -4.79 -8.52 -8.35
N PHE A 170 -4.75 -7.30 -7.82
CA PHE A 170 -3.50 -6.66 -7.43
C PHE A 170 -2.79 -7.41 -6.30
N ALA A 171 -3.53 -7.93 -5.33
CA ALA A 171 -2.97 -8.82 -4.32
C ALA A 171 -2.34 -10.06 -4.94
N PHE A 172 -3.05 -10.73 -5.86
CA PHE A 172 -2.57 -11.93 -6.55
C PHE A 172 -1.35 -11.65 -7.43
N LEU A 173 -1.36 -10.53 -8.17
CA LEU A 173 -0.24 -10.11 -9.01
C LEU A 173 0.97 -9.62 -8.20
N SER A 174 0.79 -9.29 -6.92
CA SER A 174 1.90 -9.00 -6.01
C SER A 174 2.55 -10.29 -5.51
N MET A 175 1.76 -11.23 -4.99
CA MET A 175 2.22 -12.54 -4.57
C MET A 175 1.06 -13.53 -4.44
N GLN A 176 1.18 -14.69 -5.09
CA GLN A 176 0.10 -15.66 -5.23
C GLN A 176 -0.24 -16.38 -3.92
N THR A 177 0.79 -16.85 -3.20
CA THR A 177 0.61 -17.72 -2.03
C THR A 177 -0.25 -17.10 -0.92
N PRO A 178 0.07 -15.90 -0.37
CA PRO A 178 -0.78 -15.33 0.67
C PRO A 178 -2.16 -14.93 0.15
N THR A 179 -2.26 -14.50 -1.11
CA THR A 179 -3.52 -14.07 -1.71
C THR A 179 -4.50 -15.21 -1.91
N ALA A 180 -4.02 -16.42 -2.24
CA ALA A 180 -4.88 -17.59 -2.42
C ALA A 180 -5.70 -17.89 -1.16
N TYR A 181 -5.11 -17.82 0.02
CA TYR A 181 -5.83 -18.02 1.30
C TYR A 181 -6.90 -16.95 1.53
N ILE A 182 -6.61 -15.70 1.18
CA ILE A 182 -7.56 -14.60 1.37
C ILE A 182 -8.72 -14.69 0.39
N LEU A 183 -8.46 -15.10 -0.86
CA LEU A 183 -9.53 -15.34 -1.84
C LEU A 183 -10.48 -16.44 -1.39
N ILE A 184 -9.99 -17.49 -0.75
CA ILE A 184 -10.83 -18.56 -0.16
C ILE A 184 -11.72 -18.00 0.97
N ILE A 185 -11.19 -17.07 1.79
CA ILE A 185 -11.96 -16.46 2.88
C ILE A 185 -13.02 -15.49 2.35
N LEU A 186 -12.79 -14.83 1.21
CA LEU A 186 -13.69 -13.85 0.62
C LEU A 186 -14.76 -14.49 -0.29
N SER A 187 -14.62 -15.76 -0.68
CA SER A 187 -15.57 -16.49 -1.51
C SER A 187 -16.73 -17.06 -0.68
#